data_2b716fb2d8c7c849c6f3d0e86ec524e1
#
_entry.id   2b716fb2d8c7c849c6f3d0e86ec524e1
#
_cell.length_a   1.000
_cell.length_b   1.000
_cell.length_c   1.000
_cell.angle_alpha   90.00
_cell.angle_beta   90.00
_cell.angle_gamma   90.00
#
_symmetry.space_group_name_H-M   'P 1'
#
loop_
_entity.id
_entity.type
_entity.pdbx_description
1 polymer ?
#
loop_
_entity_poly.entity_id
_entity_poly.type
_entity_poly.pdbx_seq_one_letter_code
_entity_poly.pdbx_strand_id
1 'polypeptide(L)'
;MCIRDSNRSSFIAIFLLAVAISACRQDMHNQPKYRGLRASNFFTDGSSARPIVEGTIARGTLAEDAAFFTGKVGSADVKELPFPVDQQVLDRGEERYNIYCTPCHDRTGSGRGMVVQRGYKQPPSFHIDRLRQVEDGHFFDVMTNGFGAMPDYKAQISPRDRWNIVAYIRALQLSQHAAAGDVPGGDPVSYTHLTLPTIYSV
;
A
#
# COMPACT_ATOMS: atom_id res chain seq x y z
N MET A 1 -63.12 -32.85 13.67
CA MET A 1 -63.23 -31.39 13.44
C MET A 1 -61.83 -30.80 13.55
N CYS A 2 -61.00 -31.00 12.51
CA CYS A 2 -59.57 -30.56 12.46
C CYS A 2 -59.18 -30.22 11.02
N ILE A 3 -59.83 -29.24 10.40
CA ILE A 3 -59.46 -28.79 9.04
C ILE A 3 -59.07 -27.28 9.02
N ARG A 4 -59.08 -26.63 10.17
CA ARG A 4 -58.93 -25.15 10.22
C ARG A 4 -57.49 -24.64 10.37
N ASP A 5 -56.56 -25.49 10.77
CA ASP A 5 -55.16 -25.04 11.03
C ASP A 5 -54.23 -25.25 9.81
N SER A 6 -54.55 -26.13 8.90
CA SER A 6 -53.76 -26.42 7.69
C SER A 6 -53.70 -25.21 6.74
N ASN A 7 -54.76 -24.42 6.62
CA ASN A 7 -54.78 -23.26 5.72
C ASN A 7 -53.92 -22.12 6.20
N ARG A 8 -53.81 -21.88 7.52
CA ARG A 8 -52.99 -20.79 8.06
C ARG A 8 -51.52 -21.02 7.78
N SER A 9 -51.02 -22.23 7.98
CA SER A 9 -49.63 -22.60 7.69
C SER A 9 -49.30 -22.43 6.21
N SER A 10 -50.23 -22.79 5.31
CA SER A 10 -50.05 -22.64 3.87
C SER A 10 -50.01 -21.16 3.45
N PHE A 11 -50.87 -20.32 4.04
CA PHE A 11 -50.81 -18.86 3.76
C PHE A 11 -49.55 -18.22 4.26
N ILE A 12 -49.01 -18.59 5.43
CA ILE A 12 -47.75 -18.11 5.96
C ILE A 12 -46.58 -18.53 5.06
N ALA A 13 -46.58 -19.83 4.61
CA ALA A 13 -45.54 -20.31 3.71
C ALA A 13 -45.55 -19.57 2.35
N ILE A 14 -46.72 -19.35 1.77
CA ILE A 14 -46.86 -18.60 0.51
C ILE A 14 -46.43 -17.15 0.69
N PHE A 15 -46.78 -16.51 1.81
CA PHE A 15 -46.36 -15.13 2.10
C PHE A 15 -44.85 -15.04 2.27
N LEU A 16 -44.22 -15.94 3.02
CA LEU A 16 -42.78 -16.01 3.18
C LEU A 16 -42.04 -16.25 1.86
N LEU A 17 -42.62 -17.14 1.00
CA LEU A 17 -42.06 -17.37 -0.33
C LEU A 17 -42.19 -16.15 -1.22
N ALA A 18 -43.29 -15.40 -1.18
CA ALA A 18 -43.48 -14.18 -1.94
C ALA A 18 -42.51 -13.07 -1.48
N VAL A 19 -42.28 -12.96 -0.17
CA VAL A 19 -41.28 -12.03 0.39
C VAL A 19 -39.86 -12.41 -0.02
N ALA A 20 -39.51 -13.69 0.02
CA ALA A 20 -38.21 -14.22 -0.41
C ALA A 20 -37.95 -13.96 -1.91
N ILE A 21 -38.95 -14.11 -2.76
CA ILE A 21 -38.83 -13.85 -4.21
C ILE A 21 -38.68 -12.35 -4.47
N SER A 22 -39.38 -11.49 -3.72
CA SER A 22 -39.28 -10.04 -3.87
C SER A 22 -37.95 -9.44 -3.36
N ALA A 23 -37.21 -10.16 -2.49
CA ALA A 23 -35.92 -9.73 -1.97
C ALA A 23 -34.78 -9.84 -3.00
N CYS A 24 -34.91 -10.66 -4.04
CA CYS A 24 -33.94 -10.80 -5.13
C CYS A 24 -34.07 -9.67 -6.17
N ARG A 25 -33.94 -8.43 -5.74
CA ARG A 25 -34.06 -7.29 -6.62
C ARG A 25 -32.71 -6.98 -7.27
N GLN A 26 -32.62 -7.15 -8.60
CA GLN A 26 -31.41 -6.86 -9.39
C GLN A 26 -31.54 -5.58 -10.22
N ASP A 27 -32.52 -4.76 -9.96
CA ASP A 27 -32.73 -3.50 -10.64
C ASP A 27 -31.47 -2.62 -10.51
N MET A 28 -31.02 -2.06 -11.59
CA MET A 28 -29.84 -1.16 -11.65
C MET A 28 -28.47 -1.81 -11.37
N HIS A 29 -28.37 -3.09 -11.04
CA HIS A 29 -27.08 -3.77 -10.87
C HIS A 29 -26.32 -3.90 -12.18
N ASN A 30 -27.00 -4.26 -13.27
CA ASN A 30 -26.43 -4.39 -14.61
C ASN A 30 -27.14 -3.41 -15.57
N GLN A 31 -26.61 -2.21 -15.63
CA GLN A 31 -27.07 -1.19 -16.59
C GLN A 31 -26.48 -1.46 -17.98
N PRO A 32 -27.17 -1.03 -19.08
CA PRO A 32 -26.67 -1.12 -20.45
C PRO A 32 -25.59 -0.07 -20.69
N LYS A 33 -24.43 -0.22 -20.02
CA LYS A 33 -23.26 0.64 -20.20
C LYS A 33 -21.99 -0.21 -20.18
N TYR A 34 -21.01 0.20 -20.95
CA TYR A 34 -19.68 -0.41 -20.90
C TYR A 34 -18.90 0.09 -19.67
N ARG A 35 -18.20 -0.82 -19.00
CA ARG A 35 -17.25 -0.55 -17.93
C ARG A 35 -15.89 -1.07 -18.36
N GLY A 36 -14.81 -0.47 -17.89
CA GLY A 36 -13.45 -0.75 -18.33
C GLY A 36 -13.03 -2.22 -18.41
N LEU A 37 -13.46 -3.06 -17.52
CA LEU A 37 -13.09 -4.50 -17.51
C LEU A 37 -14.23 -5.42 -17.96
N ARG A 38 -15.26 -4.90 -18.64
CA ARG A 38 -16.37 -5.71 -19.15
C ARG A 38 -16.09 -6.24 -20.53
N ALA A 39 -16.68 -7.39 -20.85
CA ALA A 39 -16.71 -7.92 -22.22
C ALA A 39 -17.51 -6.99 -23.15
N SER A 40 -17.08 -6.89 -24.38
CA SER A 40 -17.75 -6.15 -25.46
C SER A 40 -17.78 -7.01 -26.72
N ASN A 41 -18.98 -7.18 -27.29
CA ASN A 41 -19.13 -7.86 -28.57
C ASN A 41 -18.86 -6.94 -29.76
N PHE A 42 -18.61 -5.65 -29.51
CA PHE A 42 -18.34 -4.66 -30.57
C PHE A 42 -16.92 -4.74 -31.10
N PHE A 43 -15.96 -5.08 -30.23
CA PHE A 43 -14.55 -5.18 -30.59
C PHE A 43 -14.12 -6.64 -30.77
N THR A 44 -13.25 -6.89 -31.74
CA THR A 44 -12.78 -8.25 -32.08
C THR A 44 -11.99 -8.93 -30.97
N ASP A 45 -11.37 -8.14 -30.07
CA ASP A 45 -10.65 -8.63 -28.89
C ASP A 45 -11.58 -8.95 -27.71
N GLY A 46 -12.89 -8.75 -27.85
CA GLY A 46 -13.88 -9.01 -26.81
C GLY A 46 -13.82 -8.09 -25.59
N SER A 47 -12.96 -7.05 -25.60
CA SER A 47 -12.75 -6.15 -24.46
C SER A 47 -13.39 -4.78 -24.67
N SER A 48 -14.08 -4.25 -23.65
CA SER A 48 -14.59 -2.87 -23.70
C SER A 48 -13.50 -1.82 -23.41
N ALA A 49 -12.45 -2.18 -22.70
CA ALA A 49 -11.29 -1.32 -22.51
C ALA A 49 -10.43 -1.31 -23.78
N ARG A 50 -10.07 -0.12 -24.23
CA ARG A 50 -9.21 0.01 -25.41
C ARG A 50 -7.77 0.19 -25.00
N PRO A 51 -6.79 -0.41 -25.72
CA PRO A 51 -5.38 -0.11 -25.53
C PRO A 51 -5.13 1.38 -25.76
N ILE A 52 -4.12 1.91 -25.10
CA ILE A 52 -3.66 3.28 -25.32
C ILE A 52 -3.22 3.41 -26.80
N VAL A 53 -3.64 4.47 -27.46
CA VAL A 53 -3.23 4.74 -28.86
C VAL A 53 -1.73 4.96 -28.87
N GLU A 54 -1.02 4.22 -29.71
CA GLU A 54 0.43 4.31 -29.83
C GLU A 54 0.86 5.74 -30.16
N GLY A 55 1.95 6.20 -29.54
CA GLY A 55 2.46 7.56 -29.68
C GLY A 55 1.67 8.64 -28.92
N THR A 56 0.70 8.25 -28.08
CA THR A 56 -0.05 9.20 -27.25
C THR A 56 0.30 9.07 -25.77
N ILE A 57 0.27 10.21 -25.08
CA ILE A 57 0.45 10.31 -23.62
C ILE A 57 -0.84 10.87 -23.03
N ALA A 58 -1.39 10.21 -22.03
CA ALA A 58 -2.57 10.69 -21.33
C ALA A 58 -2.28 12.04 -20.65
N ARG A 59 -3.27 12.95 -20.64
CA ARG A 59 -3.14 14.24 -19.99
C ARG A 59 -2.73 14.07 -18.51
N GLY A 60 -1.67 14.77 -18.09
CA GLY A 60 -1.14 14.72 -16.73
C GLY A 60 -0.21 13.54 -16.45
N THR A 61 0.09 12.70 -17.44
CA THR A 61 1.02 11.57 -17.27
C THR A 61 2.33 11.74 -18.04
N LEU A 62 2.61 12.96 -18.53
CA LEU A 62 3.86 13.28 -19.20
C LEU A 62 5.00 13.22 -18.17
N ALA A 63 5.90 12.25 -18.33
CA ALA A 63 7.00 11.96 -17.41
C ALA A 63 8.28 12.67 -17.91
N GLU A 64 8.32 14.00 -17.87
CA GLU A 64 9.48 14.79 -18.34
C GLU A 64 10.69 14.68 -17.40
N ASP A 65 10.45 14.57 -16.11
CA ASP A 65 11.52 14.41 -15.10
C ASP A 65 11.85 12.91 -14.92
N ALA A 66 12.88 12.44 -15.62
CA ALA A 66 13.32 11.05 -15.51
C ALA A 66 13.72 10.68 -14.07
N ALA A 67 14.39 11.57 -13.34
CA ALA A 67 14.79 11.34 -11.96
C ALA A 67 13.57 11.07 -11.08
N PHE A 68 12.53 11.91 -11.20
CA PHE A 68 11.30 11.77 -10.42
C PHE A 68 10.48 10.52 -10.79
N PHE A 69 10.34 10.22 -12.08
CA PHE A 69 9.47 9.14 -12.53
C PHE A 69 10.10 7.76 -12.55
N THR A 70 11.44 7.69 -12.68
CA THR A 70 12.18 6.42 -12.78
C THR A 70 13.12 6.15 -11.61
N GLY A 71 13.45 7.15 -10.81
CA GLY A 71 14.48 7.04 -9.77
C GLY A 71 15.90 7.03 -10.33
N LYS A 72 16.08 7.34 -11.63
CA LYS A 72 17.36 7.23 -12.32
C LYS A 72 17.68 8.46 -13.17
N VAL A 73 18.97 8.74 -13.28
CA VAL A 73 19.53 9.66 -14.26
C VAL A 73 20.48 8.85 -15.15
N GLY A 74 20.08 8.62 -16.39
CA GLY A 74 20.75 7.65 -17.24
C GLY A 74 20.63 6.23 -16.68
N SER A 75 21.75 5.59 -16.39
CA SER A 75 21.81 4.26 -15.75
C SER A 75 22.04 4.29 -14.24
N ALA A 76 22.31 5.47 -13.66
CA ALA A 76 22.63 5.62 -12.25
C ALA A 76 21.39 5.94 -11.42
N ASP A 77 21.29 5.35 -10.23
CA ASP A 77 20.24 5.67 -9.28
C ASP A 77 20.39 7.11 -8.76
N VAL A 78 19.28 7.78 -8.52
CA VAL A 78 19.25 9.14 -7.94
C VAL A 78 19.73 9.08 -6.50
N LYS A 79 20.70 9.95 -6.15
CA LYS A 79 21.33 9.91 -4.83
C LYS A 79 20.44 10.40 -3.71
N GLU A 80 19.62 11.40 -3.97
CA GLU A 80 18.81 12.10 -2.97
C GLU A 80 17.36 12.23 -3.47
N LEU A 81 16.44 12.48 -2.54
CA LEU A 81 15.05 12.72 -2.90
C LEU A 81 14.90 13.94 -3.82
N PRO A 82 14.01 13.88 -4.83
CA PRO A 82 13.84 14.97 -5.81
C PRO A 82 13.07 16.19 -5.28
N PHE A 83 12.80 16.26 -3.99
CA PHE A 83 12.11 17.37 -3.31
C PHE A 83 12.49 17.41 -1.82
N PRO A 84 12.31 18.57 -1.16
CA PRO A 84 12.56 18.70 0.26
C PRO A 84 11.59 17.83 1.08
N VAL A 85 12.13 17.27 2.17
CA VAL A 85 11.36 16.44 3.10
C VAL A 85 10.78 17.34 4.19
N ASP A 86 9.47 17.37 4.29
CA ASP A 86 8.73 18.04 5.36
C ASP A 86 7.88 17.00 6.13
N GLN A 87 7.17 17.46 7.15
CA GLN A 87 6.32 16.58 7.95
C GLN A 87 5.23 15.90 7.13
N GLN A 88 4.65 16.59 6.14
CA GLN A 88 3.59 16.03 5.30
C GLN A 88 4.12 14.88 4.41
N VAL A 89 5.35 15.01 3.91
CA VAL A 89 6.04 13.95 3.15
C VAL A 89 6.24 12.73 4.03
N LEU A 90 6.68 12.92 5.28
CA LEU A 90 6.90 11.81 6.22
C LEU A 90 5.59 11.14 6.65
N ASP A 91 4.58 11.91 7.01
CA ASP A 91 3.27 11.38 7.40
C ASP A 91 2.63 10.59 6.25
N ARG A 92 2.72 11.10 5.03
CA ARG A 92 2.23 10.40 3.84
C ARG A 92 3.07 9.17 3.54
N GLY A 93 4.37 9.23 3.72
CA GLY A 93 5.29 8.10 3.57
C GLY A 93 4.96 6.99 4.56
N GLU A 94 4.75 7.33 5.83
CA GLU A 94 4.34 6.39 6.87
C GLU A 94 3.01 5.72 6.54
N GLU A 95 1.99 6.50 6.17
CA GLU A 95 0.68 5.97 5.79
C GLU A 95 0.80 4.93 4.67
N ARG A 96 1.51 5.27 3.59
CA ARG A 96 1.68 4.37 2.45
C ARG A 96 2.56 3.17 2.77
N TYR A 97 3.62 3.36 3.53
CA TYR A 97 4.47 2.29 4.04
C TYR A 97 3.67 1.28 4.87
N ASN A 98 2.83 1.77 5.79
CA ASN A 98 2.01 0.92 6.65
C ASN A 98 1.00 0.08 5.86
N ILE A 99 0.51 0.58 4.71
CA ILE A 99 -0.44 -0.15 3.86
C ILE A 99 0.27 -1.21 3.00
N TYR A 100 1.35 -0.84 2.31
CA TYR A 100 1.94 -1.67 1.26
C TYR A 100 3.19 -2.45 1.70
N CYS A 101 3.99 -1.91 2.62
CA CYS A 101 5.32 -2.44 2.95
C CYS A 101 5.33 -3.26 4.25
N THR A 102 4.58 -2.80 5.26
CA THR A 102 4.53 -3.41 6.61
C THR A 102 4.20 -4.91 6.60
N PRO A 103 3.32 -5.44 5.73
CA PRO A 103 3.03 -6.87 5.74
C PRO A 103 4.26 -7.77 5.60
N CYS A 104 5.27 -7.32 4.84
CA CYS A 104 6.54 -8.04 4.65
C CYS A 104 7.68 -7.44 5.48
N HIS A 105 7.84 -6.11 5.47
CA HIS A 105 8.97 -5.40 6.07
C HIS A 105 8.80 -5.06 7.55
N ASP A 106 7.60 -5.24 8.13
CA ASP A 106 7.13 -4.78 9.43
C ASP A 106 7.17 -3.25 9.62
N ARG A 107 6.69 -2.77 10.77
CA ARG A 107 6.62 -1.32 11.05
C ARG A 107 7.98 -0.68 11.31
N THR A 108 8.95 -1.46 11.72
CA THR A 108 10.31 -0.99 12.02
C THR A 108 11.28 -1.17 10.86
N GLY A 109 10.87 -1.85 9.79
CA GLY A 109 11.73 -2.14 8.66
C GLY A 109 12.71 -3.30 8.89
N SER A 110 12.46 -4.15 9.90
CA SER A 110 13.33 -5.29 10.23
C SER A 110 13.19 -6.48 9.28
N GLY A 111 12.13 -6.48 8.45
CA GLY A 111 11.85 -7.58 7.53
C GLY A 111 11.13 -8.77 8.16
N ARG A 112 10.52 -8.59 9.35
CA ARG A 112 9.79 -9.65 10.06
C ARG A 112 8.28 -9.41 10.07
N GLY A 113 7.73 -8.94 8.95
CA GLY A 113 6.32 -8.69 8.80
C GLY A 113 5.45 -9.95 8.94
N MET A 114 4.14 -9.76 9.08
CA MET A 114 3.18 -10.82 9.34
C MET A 114 3.19 -11.93 8.27
N VAL A 115 3.38 -11.57 7.01
CA VAL A 115 3.41 -12.53 5.90
C VAL A 115 4.68 -13.38 5.95
N VAL A 116 5.81 -12.78 6.35
CA VAL A 116 7.08 -13.50 6.56
C VAL A 116 6.97 -14.51 7.69
N GLN A 117 6.33 -14.13 8.80
CA GLN A 117 6.08 -15.04 9.93
C GLN A 117 5.22 -16.25 9.54
N ARG A 118 4.49 -16.17 8.42
CA ARG A 118 3.66 -17.24 7.86
C ARG A 118 4.32 -17.99 6.71
N GLY A 119 5.64 -17.86 6.54
CA GLY A 119 6.43 -18.65 5.60
C GLY A 119 6.79 -17.95 4.28
N TYR A 120 6.49 -16.67 4.13
CA TYR A 120 6.99 -15.92 2.98
C TYR A 120 8.50 -15.62 3.13
N LYS A 121 9.20 -15.47 2.00
CA LYS A 121 10.64 -15.17 2.02
C LYS A 121 10.91 -13.85 2.74
N GLN A 122 11.77 -13.90 3.76
CA GLN A 122 12.14 -12.72 4.53
C GLN A 122 12.94 -11.72 3.67
N PRO A 123 12.50 -10.46 3.57
CA PRO A 123 13.31 -9.40 2.99
C PRO A 123 14.46 -9.01 3.94
N PRO A 124 15.54 -8.43 3.41
CA PRO A 124 16.59 -7.87 4.26
C PRO A 124 16.04 -6.71 5.09
N SER A 125 16.58 -6.56 6.31
CA SER A 125 16.29 -5.37 7.12
C SER A 125 16.81 -4.11 6.44
N PHE A 126 16.05 -3.01 6.50
CA PHE A 126 16.50 -1.71 6.00
C PHE A 126 17.70 -1.15 6.77
N HIS A 127 17.98 -1.67 7.96
CA HIS A 127 19.03 -1.18 8.87
C HIS A 127 20.41 -1.78 8.61
N ILE A 128 20.57 -2.71 7.68
CA ILE A 128 21.89 -3.22 7.29
C ILE A 128 22.69 -2.17 6.54
N ASP A 129 24.02 -2.15 6.72
CA ASP A 129 24.91 -1.13 6.16
C ASP A 129 24.76 -0.97 4.65
N ARG A 130 24.65 -2.07 3.93
CA ARG A 130 24.44 -2.06 2.48
C ARG A 130 23.20 -1.24 2.07
N LEU A 131 22.07 -1.35 2.78
CA LEU A 131 20.85 -0.61 2.46
C LEU A 131 20.83 0.81 3.04
N ARG A 132 21.63 1.07 4.06
CA ARG A 132 21.78 2.42 4.60
C ARG A 132 22.65 3.30 3.67
N GLN A 133 23.58 2.70 2.93
CA GLN A 133 24.54 3.39 2.07
C GLN A 133 24.08 3.49 0.60
N VAL A 134 23.03 2.76 0.23
CA VAL A 134 22.53 2.78 -1.16
C VAL A 134 21.77 4.08 -1.44
N GLU A 135 21.81 4.53 -2.67
CA GLU A 135 21.10 5.73 -3.13
C GLU A 135 19.58 5.61 -3.00
N ASP A 136 18.88 6.74 -2.85
CA ASP A 136 17.43 6.79 -2.70
C ASP A 136 16.68 6.22 -3.91
N GLY A 137 17.23 6.45 -5.10
CA GLY A 137 16.70 5.92 -6.36
C GLY A 137 16.62 4.40 -6.40
N HIS A 138 17.50 3.70 -5.70
CA HIS A 138 17.45 2.24 -5.59
C HIS A 138 16.15 1.75 -4.94
N PHE A 139 15.74 2.36 -3.83
CA PHE A 139 14.46 2.01 -3.19
C PHE A 139 13.28 2.29 -4.11
N PHE A 140 13.34 3.44 -4.81
CA PHE A 140 12.31 3.78 -5.79
C PHE A 140 12.23 2.78 -6.93
N ASP A 141 13.37 2.37 -7.49
CA ASP A 141 13.47 1.39 -8.58
C ASP A 141 12.94 0.03 -8.14
N VAL A 142 13.35 -0.45 -6.96
CA VAL A 142 12.85 -1.72 -6.40
C VAL A 142 11.34 -1.71 -6.21
N MET A 143 10.75 -0.63 -5.72
CA MET A 143 9.29 -0.50 -5.63
C MET A 143 8.62 -0.43 -6.99
N THR A 144 9.29 0.14 -7.98
CA THR A 144 8.76 0.32 -9.34
C THR A 144 8.74 -0.97 -10.13
N ASN A 145 9.84 -1.71 -10.10
CA ASN A 145 10.10 -2.84 -10.99
C ASN A 145 10.09 -4.20 -10.26
N GLY A 146 10.03 -4.18 -8.93
CA GLY A 146 10.19 -5.37 -8.11
C GLY A 146 11.65 -5.80 -7.96
N PHE A 147 11.93 -6.71 -7.03
CA PHE A 147 13.26 -7.28 -6.83
C PHE A 147 13.17 -8.68 -6.22
N GLY A 148 13.58 -9.69 -6.94
CA GLY A 148 13.55 -11.07 -6.48
C GLY A 148 12.14 -11.56 -6.16
N ALA A 149 11.83 -11.80 -4.87
CA ALA A 149 10.50 -12.20 -4.42
C ALA A 149 9.54 -11.01 -4.18
N MET A 150 10.05 -9.77 -4.19
CA MET A 150 9.23 -8.57 -4.04
C MET A 150 8.59 -8.22 -5.39
N PRO A 151 7.25 -8.18 -5.49
CA PRO A 151 6.56 -7.76 -6.70
C PRO A 151 6.74 -6.26 -6.97
N ASP A 152 6.42 -5.82 -8.18
CA ASP A 152 6.33 -4.40 -8.50
C ASP A 152 5.07 -3.75 -7.92
N TYR A 153 5.16 -2.46 -7.61
CA TYR A 153 4.07 -1.65 -7.05
C TYR A 153 3.75 -0.41 -7.90
N LYS A 154 4.27 -0.33 -9.12
CA LYS A 154 4.06 0.85 -9.98
C LYS A 154 2.60 1.12 -10.31
N ALA A 155 1.77 0.09 -10.36
CA ALA A 155 0.34 0.23 -10.65
C ALA A 155 -0.47 0.70 -9.44
N GLN A 156 -0.03 0.36 -8.22
CA GLN A 156 -0.76 0.63 -6.97
C GLN A 156 -0.30 1.92 -6.29
N ILE A 157 0.99 2.27 -6.43
CA ILE A 157 1.61 3.39 -5.72
C ILE A 157 2.09 4.43 -6.73
N SER A 158 1.58 5.66 -6.61
CA SER A 158 2.00 6.78 -7.48
C SER A 158 3.50 7.07 -7.34
N PRO A 159 4.17 7.67 -8.34
CA PRO A 159 5.57 8.06 -8.22
C PRO A 159 5.83 8.95 -7.00
N ARG A 160 4.96 9.91 -6.73
CA ARG A 160 5.08 10.79 -5.55
C ARG A 160 5.02 9.99 -4.25
N ASP A 161 4.07 9.07 -4.12
CA ASP A 161 3.93 8.23 -2.92
C ASP A 161 5.12 7.28 -2.76
N ARG A 162 5.71 6.76 -3.84
CA ARG A 162 6.94 5.96 -3.76
C ARG A 162 8.10 6.75 -3.17
N TRP A 163 8.29 7.99 -3.60
CA TRP A 163 9.30 8.87 -3.00
C TRP A 163 9.01 9.22 -1.54
N ASN A 164 7.74 9.43 -1.18
CA ASN A 164 7.35 9.64 0.22
C ASN A 164 7.69 8.41 1.08
N ILE A 165 7.49 7.19 0.55
CA ILE A 165 7.90 5.95 1.22
C ILE A 165 9.43 5.89 1.36
N VAL A 166 10.21 6.30 0.36
CA VAL A 166 11.67 6.37 0.47
C VAL A 166 12.08 7.31 1.60
N ALA A 167 11.47 8.49 1.69
CA ALA A 167 11.72 9.44 2.79
C ALA A 167 11.43 8.80 4.16
N TYR A 168 10.32 8.08 4.29
CA TYR A 168 9.97 7.39 5.52
C TYR A 168 10.95 6.23 5.85
N ILE A 169 11.41 5.46 4.86
CA ILE A 169 12.46 4.44 5.06
C ILE A 169 13.73 5.08 5.62
N ARG A 170 14.15 6.25 5.10
CA ARG A 170 15.30 6.99 5.62
C ARG A 170 15.07 7.45 7.06
N ALA A 171 13.89 7.91 7.40
CA ALA A 171 13.53 8.24 8.78
C ALA A 171 13.59 7.00 9.70
N LEU A 172 13.10 5.84 9.25
CA LEU A 172 13.25 4.58 10.00
C LEU A 172 14.72 4.20 10.22
N GLN A 173 15.57 4.35 9.19
CA GLN A 173 17.01 4.10 9.31
C GLN A 173 17.66 5.04 10.31
N LEU A 174 17.31 6.33 10.27
CA LEU A 174 17.82 7.33 11.21
C LEU A 174 17.37 7.02 12.64
N SER A 175 16.12 6.67 12.85
CA SER A 175 15.55 6.40 14.18
C SER A 175 16.32 5.33 14.98
N GLN A 176 16.99 4.40 14.29
CA GLN A 176 17.75 3.32 14.93
C GLN A 176 19.28 3.57 14.94
N HIS A 177 19.74 4.62 14.28
CA HIS A 177 21.17 4.93 14.17
C HIS A 177 21.47 6.42 14.42
N ALA A 178 20.52 7.15 15.00
CA ALA A 178 20.70 8.56 15.31
C ALA A 178 21.83 8.76 16.33
N ALA A 179 22.70 9.73 16.06
CA ALA A 179 23.68 10.22 17.01
C ALA A 179 23.12 11.44 17.76
N ALA A 180 23.68 11.76 18.92
CA ALA A 180 23.25 12.94 19.69
C ALA A 180 23.32 14.26 18.88
N GLY A 181 24.24 14.35 17.90
CA GLY A 181 24.37 15.49 17.01
C GLY A 181 23.28 15.64 15.94
N ASP A 182 22.47 14.61 15.72
CA ASP A 182 21.36 14.63 14.73
C ASP A 182 20.10 15.31 15.29
N VAL A 183 20.09 15.62 16.61
CA VAL A 183 18.97 16.27 17.27
C VAL A 183 19.20 17.80 17.32
N PRO A 184 18.47 18.61 16.54
CA PRO A 184 18.62 20.06 16.56
C PRO A 184 18.31 20.64 17.95
N GLY A 185 19.30 21.27 18.59
CA GLY A 185 19.14 21.92 19.90
C GLY A 185 18.94 20.94 21.09
N GLY A 186 19.21 19.66 20.88
CA GLY A 186 19.12 18.67 21.94
C GLY A 186 20.40 18.57 22.73
N ASP A 187 20.43 19.14 23.93
CA ASP A 187 21.28 18.59 24.99
C ASP A 187 20.84 17.12 25.16
N PRO A 188 21.79 16.16 25.25
CA PRO A 188 21.44 14.79 25.55
C PRO A 188 20.66 14.78 26.87
N VAL A 189 19.36 14.44 26.79
CA VAL A 189 18.53 14.34 27.98
C VAL A 189 19.17 13.23 28.82
N SER A 190 19.93 13.63 29.84
CA SER A 190 20.44 12.70 30.84
C SER A 190 19.24 12.18 31.61
N TYR A 191 18.72 11.02 31.19
CA TYR A 191 17.74 10.27 32.00
C TYR A 191 18.47 9.74 33.23
N THR A 192 18.56 10.59 34.26
CA THR A 192 18.86 10.12 35.60
C THR A 192 17.62 9.39 36.08
N HIS A 193 17.65 8.05 35.94
CA HIS A 193 16.76 7.11 36.58
C HIS A 193 15.26 7.18 36.30
N LEU A 194 14.79 6.39 35.33
CA LEU A 194 13.52 5.69 35.49
C LEU A 194 13.77 4.35 36.21
N THR A 195 14.04 4.40 37.49
CA THR A 195 13.76 3.26 38.35
C THR A 195 12.23 3.21 38.46
N LEU A 196 11.62 2.30 37.72
CA LEU A 196 10.24 1.89 37.98
C LEU A 196 10.20 1.40 39.42
N PRO A 197 9.30 1.91 40.30
CA PRO A 197 9.12 1.35 41.60
C PRO A 197 8.63 -0.09 41.41
N THR A 198 9.47 -1.03 41.83
CA THR A 198 9.09 -2.44 41.91
C THR A 198 8.05 -2.54 43.02
N ILE A 199 6.78 -2.62 42.65
CA ILE A 199 5.72 -2.93 43.60
C ILE A 199 5.83 -4.42 43.88
N TYR A 200 6.57 -4.77 44.93
CA TYR A 200 6.42 -6.06 45.59
C TYR A 200 5.16 -5.98 46.45
N SER A 201 4.08 -6.60 45.99
CA SER A 201 2.98 -6.98 46.88
C SER A 201 3.39 -8.22 47.68
N VAL A 202 3.34 -8.10 49.00
CA VAL A 202 3.43 -9.18 49.97
C VAL A 202 2.13 -9.98 49.92
#